data_80304d7438ec49f7d15cc8061bc8c2c5
#
_entry.id   80304d7438ec49f7d15cc8061bc8c2c5
#
_cell.length_a   1.000
_cell.length_b   1.000
_cell.length_c   1.000
_cell.angle_alpha   90.00
_cell.angle_beta   90.00
_cell.angle_gamma   90.00
#
_symmetry.space_group_name_H-M   'P 1'
#
loop_
_entity.id
_entity.type
_entity.pdbx_description
1 polymer ?
#
loop_
_entity_poly.entity_id
_entity_poly.type
_entity_poly.pdbx_seq_one_letter_code
_entity_poly.pdbx_strand_id
1 'polypeptide(L)'
;MTDTPPRLDDVFERSDRIVGRRLADEYILVPIVGRGADVDSIFNLNGVEALIWERLDGRTSGEAVVEAIIERFEVDAKRAAEDYAEFIEKLVAIEAVRRVERDH
;
A
#
# COMPACT_ATOMS: atom_id res chain seq x y z
N MET A 1 10.30 21.27 6.26
CA MET A 1 9.60 20.16 6.89
C MET A 1 10.03 18.84 6.30
N THR A 2 10.46 17.95 7.10
CA THR A 2 10.96 16.69 6.63
C THR A 2 9.85 15.67 6.53
N ASP A 3 9.87 14.91 5.46
CA ASP A 3 8.98 13.79 5.31
C ASP A 3 9.45 12.67 6.22
N THR A 4 8.54 12.20 7.05
CA THR A 4 8.86 11.07 7.90
C THR A 4 8.60 9.79 7.12
N PRO A 5 9.61 8.94 6.96
CA PRO A 5 9.38 7.70 6.24
C PRO A 5 8.39 6.82 6.99
N PRO A 6 7.70 5.95 6.29
CA PRO A 6 6.77 5.03 6.95
C PRO A 6 7.52 4.17 7.96
N ARG A 7 6.94 4.00 9.12
CA ARG A 7 7.52 3.15 10.16
C ARG A 7 6.80 1.82 10.18
N LEU A 8 7.51 0.80 10.60
CA LEU A 8 6.91 -0.52 10.61
C LEU A 8 5.82 -0.68 11.65
N ASP A 9 5.81 0.19 12.65
CA ASP A 9 4.72 0.14 13.63
C ASP A 9 3.51 0.98 13.23
N ASP A 10 3.61 1.67 12.09
CA ASP A 10 2.46 2.43 11.58
C ASP A 10 1.43 1.49 11.00
N VAL A 11 0.18 1.91 11.09
CA VAL A 11 -0.94 1.21 10.49
C VAL A 11 -1.56 2.13 9.46
N PHE A 12 -1.83 1.60 8.28
CA PHE A 12 -2.42 2.39 7.20
C PHE A 12 -3.74 1.76 6.77
N GLU A 13 -4.60 2.59 6.25
CA GLU A 13 -5.84 2.10 5.64
C GLU A 13 -5.99 2.69 4.26
N ARG A 14 -6.66 1.95 3.39
CA ARG A 14 -6.90 2.42 2.03
C ARG A 14 -7.91 3.56 2.05
N SER A 15 -7.67 4.56 1.21
CA SER A 15 -8.64 5.63 1.08
C SER A 15 -9.72 5.20 0.09
N ASP A 16 -10.85 5.89 0.12
CA ASP A 16 -11.93 5.59 -0.81
C ASP A 16 -11.77 6.32 -2.15
N ARG A 17 -10.65 6.98 -2.34
CA ARG A 17 -10.36 7.65 -3.60
C ARG A 17 -9.73 6.73 -4.64
N ILE A 18 -9.34 5.55 -4.22
CA ILE A 18 -8.67 4.59 -5.09
C ILE A 18 -9.39 3.26 -4.95
N VAL A 19 -9.65 2.62 -6.07
CA VAL A 19 -10.26 1.30 -6.06
C VAL A 19 -9.27 0.32 -6.65
N GLY A 20 -9.05 -0.79 -5.93
CA GLY A 20 -8.22 -1.87 -6.43
C GLY A 20 -9.09 -2.91 -7.11
N ARG A 21 -8.65 -3.38 -8.26
CA ARG A 21 -9.40 -4.40 -9.00
C ARG A 21 -8.46 -5.47 -9.51
N ARG A 22 -8.91 -6.70 -9.38
CA ARG A 22 -8.15 -7.82 -9.92
C ARG A 22 -8.73 -8.17 -11.28
N LEU A 23 -7.89 -8.12 -12.30
CA LEU A 23 -8.28 -8.44 -13.66
C LEU A 23 -7.39 -9.55 -14.17
N ALA A 24 -7.93 -10.76 -14.26
CA ALA A 24 -7.15 -11.93 -14.67
C ALA A 24 -5.94 -12.06 -13.76
N ASP A 25 -4.73 -11.95 -14.30
CA ASP A 25 -3.51 -12.09 -13.51
C ASP A 25 -2.99 -10.76 -12.99
N GLU A 26 -3.70 -9.68 -13.24
CA GLU A 26 -3.22 -8.36 -12.90
C GLU A 26 -4.05 -7.74 -11.80
N TYR A 27 -3.41 -6.89 -11.04
CA TYR A 27 -4.09 -6.11 -10.03
C TYR A 27 -3.82 -4.64 -10.33
N ILE A 28 -4.87 -3.86 -10.46
CA ILE A 28 -4.70 -2.45 -10.79
C ILE A 28 -5.36 -1.57 -9.76
N LEU A 29 -4.82 -0.37 -9.63
CA LEU A 29 -5.42 0.67 -8.80
C LEU A 29 -5.96 1.75 -9.73
N VAL A 30 -7.22 2.09 -9.55
CA VAL A 30 -7.89 3.09 -10.37
C VAL A 30 -8.30 4.24 -9.47
N PRO A 31 -7.72 5.42 -9.66
CA PRO A 31 -8.14 6.57 -8.86
C PRO A 31 -9.55 6.99 -9.25
N ILE A 32 -10.36 7.28 -8.24
CA ILE A 32 -11.70 7.80 -8.45
C ILE A 32 -11.73 9.17 -7.81
N VAL A 33 -11.48 10.19 -8.60
CA VAL A 33 -11.58 11.54 -8.10
C VAL A 33 -12.88 12.13 -8.58
N GLY A 34 -13.32 13.16 -7.92
CA GLY A 34 -14.68 13.65 -8.05
C GLY A 34 -15.18 13.91 -9.45
N ARG A 35 -14.32 13.93 -10.44
CA ARG A 35 -14.73 14.19 -11.81
C ARG A 35 -14.60 13.00 -12.71
N GLY A 36 -14.59 11.82 -12.11
CA GLY A 36 -14.47 10.60 -12.88
C GLY A 36 -13.08 10.02 -12.76
N ALA A 37 -12.88 8.89 -13.38
CA ALA A 37 -11.61 8.20 -13.29
C ALA A 37 -10.57 8.93 -14.12
N ASP A 38 -9.39 9.05 -13.53
CA ASP A 38 -8.25 9.61 -14.23
C ASP A 38 -7.48 8.44 -14.84
N VAL A 39 -7.77 8.14 -16.09
CA VAL A 39 -7.19 6.95 -16.72
C VAL A 39 -5.69 7.03 -16.88
N ASP A 40 -5.13 8.23 -16.81
CA ASP A 40 -3.69 8.38 -16.92
C ASP A 40 -2.98 7.98 -15.64
N SER A 41 -3.73 7.72 -14.58
CA SER A 41 -3.16 7.40 -13.29
C SER A 41 -3.49 6.00 -12.82
N ILE A 42 -3.72 5.09 -13.76
CA ILE A 42 -3.95 3.70 -13.41
C ILE A 42 -2.59 3.06 -13.13
N PHE A 43 -2.52 2.34 -12.03
CA PHE A 43 -1.28 1.70 -11.59
C PHE A 43 -1.43 0.19 -11.63
N ASN A 44 -0.48 -0.48 -12.24
CA ASN A 44 -0.41 -1.93 -12.19
C ASN A 44 0.46 -2.34 -11.02
N LEU A 45 -0.05 -3.27 -10.23
CA LEU A 45 0.66 -3.75 -9.05
C LEU A 45 1.28 -5.10 -9.34
N ASN A 46 2.53 -5.28 -8.96
CA ASN A 46 3.11 -6.62 -8.99
C ASN A 46 2.58 -7.41 -7.80
N GLY A 47 3.01 -8.67 -7.66
CA GLY A 47 2.49 -9.53 -6.61
C GLY A 47 2.75 -9.02 -5.22
N VAL A 48 3.94 -8.47 -4.99
CA VAL A 48 4.28 -7.93 -3.68
C VAL A 48 3.40 -6.72 -3.37
N GLU A 49 3.26 -5.84 -4.35
CA GLU A 49 2.46 -4.63 -4.15
C GLU A 49 0.99 -4.98 -3.92
N ALA A 50 0.48 -5.98 -4.62
CA ALA A 50 -0.90 -6.39 -4.43
C ALA A 50 -1.11 -6.95 -3.03
N LEU A 51 -0.16 -7.72 -2.53
CA LEU A 51 -0.25 -8.23 -1.16
C LEU A 51 -0.26 -7.08 -0.16
N ILE A 52 0.63 -6.12 -0.34
CA ILE A 52 0.68 -4.96 0.55
C ILE A 52 -0.67 -4.24 0.54
N TRP A 53 -1.18 -3.97 -0.66
CA TRP A 53 -2.44 -3.24 -0.78
C TRP A 53 -3.57 -3.92 -0.04
N GLU A 54 -3.66 -5.24 -0.18
CA GLU A 54 -4.74 -5.99 0.47
C GLU A 54 -4.63 -5.99 1.99
N ARG A 55 -3.45 -5.75 2.52
CA ARG A 55 -3.24 -5.73 3.96
C ARG A 55 -3.38 -4.36 4.59
N LEU A 56 -3.68 -3.33 3.79
CA LEU A 56 -3.84 -1.97 4.31
C LEU A 56 -5.28 -1.78 4.76
N ASP A 57 -5.63 -2.43 5.84
CA ASP A 57 -7.00 -2.55 6.29
C ASP A 57 -7.29 -1.73 7.56
N GLY A 58 -6.35 -0.88 7.96
CA GLY A 58 -6.53 -0.08 9.15
C GLY A 58 -6.23 -0.80 10.44
N ARG A 59 -5.78 -2.05 10.36
CA ARG A 59 -5.50 -2.85 11.54
C ARG A 59 -4.14 -3.51 11.52
N THR A 60 -3.59 -3.74 10.34
CA THR A 60 -2.35 -4.49 10.17
C THR A 60 -1.18 -3.55 10.16
N SER A 61 -0.22 -3.77 11.06
CA SER A 61 0.97 -2.93 11.11
C SER A 61 1.88 -3.24 9.92
N GLY A 62 2.76 -2.28 9.61
CA GLY A 62 3.75 -2.51 8.56
C GLY A 62 4.61 -3.72 8.84
N GLU A 63 4.93 -3.95 10.10
CA GLU A 63 5.71 -5.11 10.48
C GLU A 63 5.02 -6.41 10.09
N ALA A 64 3.72 -6.49 10.34
CA ALA A 64 2.96 -7.67 9.97
C ALA A 64 2.88 -7.83 8.46
N VAL A 65 2.77 -6.72 7.73
CA VAL A 65 2.77 -6.78 6.28
C VAL A 65 4.11 -7.29 5.76
N VAL A 66 5.21 -6.80 6.33
CA VAL A 66 6.54 -7.24 5.92
C VAL A 66 6.70 -8.74 6.17
N GLU A 67 6.21 -9.22 7.30
CA GLU A 67 6.29 -10.66 7.57
C GLU A 67 5.50 -11.47 6.55
N ALA A 68 4.35 -10.97 6.13
CA ALA A 68 3.57 -11.65 5.12
C ALA A 68 4.30 -11.70 3.78
N ILE A 69 5.03 -10.64 3.44
CA ILE A 69 5.83 -10.63 2.22
C ILE A 69 6.91 -11.68 2.28
N ILE A 70 7.61 -11.75 3.42
CA ILE A 70 8.69 -12.71 3.58
C ILE A 70 8.16 -14.13 3.41
N GLU A 71 7.04 -14.44 4.03
CA GLU A 71 6.48 -15.78 3.96
C GLU A 71 6.01 -16.15 2.56
N ARG A 72 5.38 -15.19 1.89
CA ARG A 72 4.76 -15.49 0.61
C ARG A 72 5.77 -15.53 -0.53
N PHE A 73 6.76 -14.66 -0.50
CA PHE A 73 7.67 -14.51 -1.62
C PHE A 73 9.08 -14.96 -1.32
N GLU A 74 9.35 -15.42 -0.12
CA GLU A 74 10.64 -15.99 0.28
C GLU A 74 11.78 -15.03 0.01
N VAL A 75 11.58 -13.76 0.36
CA VAL A 75 12.61 -12.74 0.26
C VAL A 75 13.13 -12.44 1.66
N ASP A 76 14.31 -11.83 1.75
CA ASP A 76 14.84 -11.52 3.05
C ASP A 76 14.13 -10.31 3.66
N ALA A 77 14.35 -10.12 4.97
CA ALA A 77 13.61 -9.10 5.71
C ALA A 77 13.95 -7.71 5.23
N LYS A 78 15.21 -7.47 4.87
CA LYS A 78 15.61 -6.15 4.44
C LYS A 78 14.91 -5.78 3.14
N ARG A 79 14.88 -6.71 2.18
CA ARG A 79 14.23 -6.45 0.91
C ARG A 79 12.74 -6.24 1.08
N ALA A 80 12.11 -7.06 1.92
CA ALA A 80 10.69 -6.92 2.16
C ALA A 80 10.36 -5.57 2.76
N ALA A 81 11.16 -5.12 3.72
CA ALA A 81 10.94 -3.82 4.35
C ALA A 81 11.12 -2.68 3.37
N GLU A 82 12.11 -2.79 2.50
CA GLU A 82 12.35 -1.77 1.49
C GLU A 82 11.21 -1.69 0.51
N ASP A 83 10.73 -2.83 0.04
CA ASP A 83 9.61 -2.86 -0.89
C ASP A 83 8.37 -2.26 -0.26
N TYR A 84 8.12 -2.59 1.00
CA TYR A 84 6.98 -2.05 1.72
C TYR A 84 7.08 -0.52 1.82
N ALA A 85 8.23 -0.03 2.26
CA ALA A 85 8.39 1.40 2.46
C ALA A 85 8.25 2.17 1.15
N GLU A 86 8.84 1.67 0.09
CA GLU A 86 8.75 2.34 -1.20
C GLU A 86 7.33 2.43 -1.69
N PHE A 87 6.60 1.32 -1.57
CA PHE A 87 5.24 1.30 -2.06
C PHE A 87 4.33 2.21 -1.23
N ILE A 88 4.51 2.17 0.10
CA ILE A 88 3.72 3.04 0.96
C ILE A 88 3.97 4.50 0.64
N GLU A 89 5.22 4.87 0.39
CA GLU A 89 5.53 6.25 0.03
C GLU A 89 4.82 6.69 -1.24
N LYS A 90 4.77 5.79 -2.22
CA LYS A 90 4.04 6.09 -3.45
C LYS A 90 2.55 6.27 -3.18
N LEU A 91 1.99 5.40 -2.35
CA LEU A 91 0.56 5.47 -2.05
C LEU A 91 0.22 6.72 -1.27
N VAL A 92 1.08 7.11 -0.34
CA VAL A 92 0.86 8.34 0.40
C VAL A 92 0.90 9.55 -0.52
N ALA A 93 1.83 9.55 -1.48
CA ALA A 93 1.99 10.66 -2.39
C ALA A 93 0.75 10.89 -3.24
N ILE A 94 0.01 9.84 -3.56
CA ILE A 94 -1.21 9.97 -4.37
C ILE A 94 -2.47 9.92 -3.50
N GLU A 95 -2.30 9.96 -2.20
CA GLU A 95 -3.41 9.96 -1.24
C GLU A 95 -4.28 8.71 -1.34
N ALA A 96 -3.64 7.59 -1.69
CA ALA A 96 -4.34 6.33 -1.79
C ALA A 96 -4.53 5.66 -0.44
N VAL A 97 -3.73 6.04 0.54
CA VAL A 97 -3.79 5.50 1.89
C VAL A 97 -3.62 6.64 2.88
N ARG A 98 -4.01 6.38 4.11
CA ARG A 98 -3.75 7.30 5.19
C ARG A 98 -3.33 6.53 6.42
N ARG A 99 -2.52 7.18 7.23
CA ARG A 99 -2.07 6.60 8.48
C ARG A 99 -3.20 6.63 9.48
N VAL A 100 -3.41 5.50 10.13
CA VAL A 100 -4.42 5.42 11.17
C VAL A 100 -3.77 5.87 12.47
N GLU A 101 -4.37 6.87 13.11
CA GLU A 101 -3.85 7.33 14.37
C GLU A 101 -4.29 6.40 15.47
N ARG A 102 -3.36 6.11 16.35
CA ARG A 102 -3.66 5.27 17.48
C ARG A 102 -3.97 6.13 18.68
N ASP A 103 -5.06 5.81 19.31
CA ASP A 103 -5.39 6.40 20.60
C ASP A 103 -4.67 5.66 21.68
N HIS A 104 -4.19 6.41 22.63
CA HIS A 104 -3.52 5.82 23.78
C HIS A 104 -4.39 5.87 25.00
#